data_f6be3e7f27f5e20e37272718419b19c3
#
_entry.id   f6be3e7f27f5e20e37272718419b19c3
#
_cell.length_a   1.000
_cell.length_b   1.000
_cell.length_c   1.000
_cell.angle_alpha   90.00
_cell.angle_beta   90.00
_cell.angle_gamma   90.00
#
_symmetry.space_group_name_H-M   'P 1'
#
loop_
_entity.id
_entity.type
_entity.pdbx_description
1 polymer ?
#
loop_
_entity_poly.entity_id
_entity_poly.type
_entity_poly.pdbx_seq_one_letter_code
_entity_poly.pdbx_strand_id
1 'polypeptide(L)'
;GQERVLKSVTRDFERGKIHGIVGNNGSGKTVLMKCICGFLIPTEGEVIVNGKRVGKDVDFPPGLGLIIETPGFLPNMTGVKNLEILASLNKKIGLEQIAAAIRRVGLDPLMKKPVGKYSLGMRQRLGIAQAIMEDPALLILDEPLNGLDKHGVREMRQLIKGLKEQGKTILLASHNQGDIDELCDTVCEMDAGVMTMIREESI
;
A
#
# COMPACT_ATOMS: atom_id res chain seq x y z
N GLY A 1 -23.50 1.18 -21.79
CA GLY A 1 -23.26 0.04 -20.91
C GLY A 1 -22.13 0.37 -19.94
N GLN A 2 -22.27 -0.01 -18.68
CA GLN A 2 -21.17 0.15 -17.71
C GLN A 2 -20.06 -0.83 -18.12
N GLU A 3 -18.84 -0.32 -18.23
CA GLU A 3 -17.67 -1.15 -18.55
C GLU A 3 -17.33 -2.02 -17.33
N ARG A 4 -17.22 -3.34 -17.51
CA ARG A 4 -16.74 -4.26 -16.47
C ARG A 4 -15.21 -4.15 -16.36
N VAL A 5 -14.72 -3.50 -15.31
CA VAL A 5 -13.29 -3.31 -15.06
C VAL A 5 -12.65 -4.58 -14.50
N LEU A 6 -13.31 -5.27 -13.55
CA LEU A 6 -12.88 -6.56 -13.01
C LEU A 6 -13.79 -7.67 -13.55
N LYS A 7 -13.18 -8.79 -14.01
CA LYS A 7 -13.90 -9.90 -14.66
C LYS A 7 -13.56 -11.20 -13.93
N SER A 8 -14.47 -11.64 -13.04
CA SER A 8 -14.36 -12.93 -12.34
C SER A 8 -13.02 -13.15 -11.62
N VAL A 9 -12.57 -12.14 -10.87
CA VAL A 9 -11.37 -12.26 -10.05
C VAL A 9 -11.70 -13.07 -8.80
N THR A 10 -11.08 -14.25 -8.65
CA THR A 10 -11.16 -15.08 -7.44
C THR A 10 -9.75 -15.41 -7.00
N ARG A 11 -9.33 -14.92 -5.81
CA ARG A 11 -7.99 -15.12 -5.31
C ARG A 11 -7.92 -15.01 -3.78
N ASP A 12 -7.20 -15.94 -3.18
CA ASP A 12 -6.78 -15.88 -1.79
C ASP A 12 -5.33 -15.39 -1.70
N PHE A 13 -5.07 -14.48 -0.77
CA PHE A 13 -3.75 -13.98 -0.45
C PHE A 13 -3.32 -14.48 0.93
N GLU A 14 -2.24 -15.26 0.98
CA GLU A 14 -1.74 -15.87 2.20
C GLU A 14 -1.15 -14.82 3.14
N ARG A 15 -1.37 -15.00 4.44
CA ARG A 15 -0.85 -14.07 5.45
C ARG A 15 0.69 -14.16 5.57
N GLY A 16 1.30 -13.02 5.90
CA GLY A 16 2.74 -12.92 6.13
C GLY A 16 3.59 -13.00 4.87
N LYS A 17 2.97 -12.92 3.69
CA LYS A 17 3.65 -12.89 2.39
C LYS A 17 3.52 -11.55 1.69
N ILE A 18 4.42 -11.30 0.75
CA ILE A 18 4.34 -10.19 -0.21
C ILE A 18 3.78 -10.73 -1.52
N HIS A 19 2.62 -10.23 -1.91
CA HIS A 19 1.91 -10.61 -3.13
C HIS A 19 2.06 -9.50 -4.16
N GLY A 20 2.78 -9.77 -5.24
CA GLY A 20 2.94 -8.88 -6.37
C GLY A 20 1.71 -8.89 -7.29
N ILE A 21 1.27 -7.72 -7.71
CA ILE A 21 0.23 -7.56 -8.73
C ILE A 21 0.83 -6.74 -9.87
N VAL A 22 1.09 -7.41 -10.99
CA VAL A 22 1.65 -6.79 -12.19
C VAL A 22 0.58 -6.61 -13.27
N GLY A 23 0.89 -5.86 -14.30
CA GLY A 23 -0.01 -5.62 -15.44
C GLY A 23 0.06 -4.19 -15.93
N ASN A 24 -0.44 -3.95 -17.13
CA ASN A 24 -0.44 -2.64 -17.78
C ASN A 24 -1.33 -1.61 -17.05
N ASN A 25 -1.11 -0.33 -17.36
CA ASN A 25 -2.02 0.72 -16.89
C ASN A 25 -3.43 0.46 -17.44
N GLY A 26 -4.43 0.64 -16.59
CA GLY A 26 -5.82 0.34 -16.95
C GLY A 26 -6.22 -1.14 -16.86
N SER A 27 -5.33 -2.06 -16.49
CA SER A 27 -5.67 -3.50 -16.37
C SER A 27 -6.61 -3.85 -15.21
N GLY A 28 -6.83 -2.92 -14.26
CA GLY A 28 -7.72 -3.11 -13.11
C GLY A 28 -7.03 -3.23 -11.75
N LYS A 29 -5.69 -3.15 -11.65
CA LYS A 29 -4.94 -3.28 -10.38
C LYS A 29 -5.43 -2.32 -9.30
N THR A 30 -5.48 -1.03 -9.59
CA THR A 30 -5.95 0.00 -8.64
C THR A 30 -7.42 -0.19 -8.26
N VAL A 31 -8.27 -0.63 -9.19
CA VAL A 31 -9.68 -0.93 -8.90
C VAL A 31 -9.79 -2.11 -7.94
N LEU A 32 -9.02 -3.18 -8.16
CA LEU A 32 -8.96 -4.32 -7.24
C LEU A 32 -8.51 -3.89 -5.84
N MET A 33 -7.43 -3.11 -5.75
CA MET A 33 -6.94 -2.59 -4.48
C MET A 33 -7.99 -1.71 -3.78
N LYS A 34 -8.69 -0.85 -4.52
CA LYS A 34 -9.79 -0.04 -3.99
C LYS A 34 -10.95 -0.89 -3.47
N CYS A 35 -11.25 -2.02 -4.12
CA CYS A 35 -12.24 -2.97 -3.61
C CYS A 35 -11.79 -3.62 -2.30
N ILE A 36 -10.51 -4.03 -2.20
CA ILE A 36 -9.98 -4.64 -0.99
C ILE A 36 -9.95 -3.65 0.18
N CYS A 37 -9.65 -2.36 -0.10
CA CYS A 37 -9.68 -1.30 0.90
C CYS A 37 -11.08 -0.87 1.35
N GLY A 38 -12.14 -1.20 0.60
CA GLY A 38 -13.50 -0.72 0.85
C GLY A 38 -13.83 0.63 0.20
N PHE A 39 -12.96 1.20 -0.63
CA PHE A 39 -13.23 2.43 -1.36
C PHE A 39 -14.20 2.21 -2.54
N LEU A 40 -14.28 0.99 -3.03
CA LEU A 40 -15.24 0.55 -4.03
C LEU A 40 -15.87 -0.76 -3.57
N ILE A 41 -17.17 -0.89 -3.77
CA ILE A 41 -17.89 -2.14 -3.51
C ILE A 41 -18.06 -2.87 -4.85
N PRO A 42 -17.64 -4.15 -4.96
CA PRO A 42 -17.84 -4.92 -6.18
C PRO A 42 -19.33 -5.06 -6.49
N THR A 43 -19.68 -4.99 -7.77
CA THR A 43 -21.07 -5.15 -8.24
C THR A 43 -21.54 -6.59 -8.02
N GLU A 44 -20.65 -7.56 -8.14
CA GLU A 44 -20.90 -8.99 -7.93
C GLU A 44 -19.72 -9.59 -7.15
N GLY A 45 -19.98 -10.66 -6.37
CA GLY A 45 -18.97 -11.26 -5.50
C GLY A 45 -18.77 -10.52 -4.19
N GLU A 46 -17.71 -10.85 -3.49
CA GLU A 46 -17.40 -10.26 -2.19
C GLU A 46 -15.89 -10.19 -1.95
N VAL A 47 -15.48 -9.28 -1.09
CA VAL A 47 -14.10 -9.17 -0.58
C VAL A 47 -14.12 -9.50 0.91
N ILE A 48 -13.30 -10.46 1.31
CA ILE A 48 -13.18 -10.88 2.70
C ILE A 48 -11.76 -10.58 3.19
N VAL A 49 -11.64 -9.79 4.25
CA VAL A 49 -10.36 -9.48 4.90
C VAL A 49 -10.45 -9.91 6.37
N ASN A 50 -9.56 -10.81 6.78
CA ASN A 50 -9.55 -11.34 8.15
C ASN A 50 -10.91 -11.90 8.62
N GLY A 51 -11.63 -12.57 7.71
CA GLY A 51 -12.94 -13.19 7.97
C GLY A 51 -14.11 -12.21 7.99
N LYS A 52 -13.91 -10.93 7.68
CA LYS A 52 -14.95 -9.90 7.60
C LYS A 52 -15.17 -9.48 6.15
N ARG A 53 -16.43 -9.38 5.73
CA ARG A 53 -16.80 -8.91 4.39
C ARG A 53 -16.74 -7.40 4.34
N VAL A 54 -15.93 -6.88 3.43
CA VAL A 54 -15.79 -5.44 3.18
C VAL A 54 -17.05 -4.91 2.50
N GLY A 55 -17.56 -3.79 2.97
CA GLY A 55 -18.81 -3.20 2.50
C GLY A 55 -20.08 -3.83 3.06
N LYS A 56 -19.96 -4.85 3.95
CA LYS A 56 -21.09 -5.49 4.61
C LYS A 56 -20.91 -5.63 6.13
N ASP A 57 -19.83 -6.27 6.56
CA ASP A 57 -19.53 -6.46 7.98
C ASP A 57 -18.67 -5.29 8.51
N VAL A 58 -17.87 -4.68 7.63
CA VAL A 58 -17.03 -3.49 7.89
C VAL A 58 -16.98 -2.62 6.65
N ASP A 59 -16.92 -1.30 6.82
CA ASP A 59 -16.72 -0.39 5.68
C ASP A 59 -15.26 -0.43 5.19
N PHE A 60 -14.32 -0.51 6.13
CA PHE A 60 -12.88 -0.61 5.87
C PHE A 60 -12.27 -1.74 6.69
N PRO A 61 -11.32 -2.52 6.12
CA PRO A 61 -10.62 -3.54 6.88
C PRO A 61 -9.86 -2.92 8.06
N PRO A 62 -10.02 -3.44 9.29
CA PRO A 62 -9.24 -2.98 10.42
C PRO A 62 -7.76 -3.35 10.27
N GLY A 63 -6.86 -2.49 10.72
CA GLY A 63 -5.42 -2.72 10.64
C GLY A 63 -4.87 -2.71 9.21
N LEU A 64 -5.42 -1.85 8.37
CA LEU A 64 -4.99 -1.61 7.01
C LEU A 64 -4.09 -0.37 6.94
N GLY A 65 -2.92 -0.52 6.32
CA GLY A 65 -2.08 0.58 5.86
C GLY A 65 -2.08 0.63 4.33
N LEU A 66 -2.15 1.80 3.74
CA LEU A 66 -2.28 1.89 2.28
C LEU A 66 -1.55 3.07 1.66
N ILE A 67 -1.06 2.83 0.45
CA ILE A 67 -0.72 3.85 -0.56
C ILE A 67 -1.45 3.41 -1.83
N ILE A 68 -2.44 4.20 -2.25
CA ILE A 68 -3.13 4.02 -3.52
C ILE A 68 -3.09 5.36 -4.24
N GLU A 69 -2.56 5.37 -5.45
CA GLU A 69 -2.31 6.59 -6.22
C GLU A 69 -1.34 7.55 -5.47
N THR A 70 -1.49 8.85 -5.64
CA THR A 70 -0.64 9.85 -4.99
C THR A 70 -1.19 10.22 -3.61
N PRO A 71 -0.41 10.14 -2.53
CA PRO A 71 -0.87 10.59 -1.22
C PRO A 71 -1.30 12.06 -1.21
N GLY A 72 -2.54 12.31 -0.76
CA GLY A 72 -3.17 13.63 -0.73
C GLY A 72 -2.76 14.44 0.50
N PHE A 73 -1.49 14.79 0.65
CA PHE A 73 -1.02 15.61 1.77
C PHE A 73 -1.42 17.08 1.63
N LEU A 74 -1.65 17.73 2.78
CA LEU A 74 -1.86 19.17 2.87
C LEU A 74 -0.54 19.90 2.59
N PRO A 75 -0.44 20.63 1.45
CA PRO A 75 0.85 21.13 0.96
C PRO A 75 1.49 22.19 1.86
N ASN A 76 0.68 22.93 2.62
CA ASN A 76 1.14 24.00 3.50
C ASN A 76 1.57 23.52 4.89
N MET A 77 1.44 22.23 5.17
CA MET A 77 1.80 21.63 6.46
C MET A 77 3.08 20.81 6.36
N THR A 78 3.75 20.61 7.50
CA THR A 78 4.92 19.72 7.61
C THR A 78 4.50 18.24 7.48
N GLY A 79 5.46 17.34 7.25
CA GLY A 79 5.19 15.89 7.18
C GLY A 79 4.58 15.37 8.49
N VAL A 80 5.17 15.73 9.64
CA VAL A 80 4.64 15.35 10.95
C VAL A 80 3.19 15.81 11.10
N LYS A 81 2.89 17.08 10.76
CA LYS A 81 1.53 17.62 10.94
C LYS A 81 0.50 16.95 10.07
N ASN A 82 0.87 16.56 8.85
CA ASN A 82 0.01 15.75 7.98
C ASN A 82 -0.33 14.40 8.63
N LEU A 83 0.68 13.69 9.15
CA LEU A 83 0.47 12.39 9.80
C LEU A 83 -0.29 12.51 11.13
N GLU A 84 -0.09 13.58 11.91
CA GLU A 84 -0.88 13.85 13.11
C GLU A 84 -2.37 13.97 12.82
N ILE A 85 -2.74 14.71 11.77
CA ILE A 85 -4.15 14.88 11.37
C ILE A 85 -4.77 13.52 11.07
N LEU A 86 -4.07 12.66 10.30
CA LEU A 86 -4.56 11.32 9.98
C LEU A 86 -4.65 10.43 11.22
N ALA A 87 -3.62 10.42 12.07
CA ALA A 87 -3.61 9.65 13.32
C ALA A 87 -4.73 10.08 14.28
N SER A 88 -5.13 11.37 14.26
CA SER A 88 -6.20 11.89 15.10
C SER A 88 -7.58 11.30 14.80
N LEU A 89 -7.78 10.76 13.59
CA LEU A 89 -9.03 10.11 13.18
C LEU A 89 -9.25 8.80 13.95
N ASN A 90 -8.19 8.01 14.11
CA ASN A 90 -8.25 6.71 14.79
C ASN A 90 -7.84 6.78 16.27
N LYS A 91 -7.09 7.79 16.68
CA LYS A 91 -6.57 8.00 18.05
C LYS A 91 -5.81 6.80 18.63
N LYS A 92 -5.16 6.01 17.77
CA LYS A 92 -4.42 4.80 18.17
C LYS A 92 -2.97 5.08 18.52
N ILE A 93 -2.38 6.10 17.91
CA ILE A 93 -0.96 6.43 18.02
C ILE A 93 -0.76 7.91 18.34
N GLY A 94 0.39 8.22 18.95
CA GLY A 94 0.81 9.58 19.26
C GLY A 94 2.01 10.04 18.41
N LEU A 95 2.55 11.20 18.79
CA LEU A 95 3.68 11.85 18.10
C LEU A 95 4.93 10.96 18.03
N GLU A 96 5.18 10.15 19.03
CA GLU A 96 6.36 9.30 19.08
C GLU A 96 6.34 8.24 17.98
N GLN A 97 5.21 7.54 17.80
CA GLN A 97 5.03 6.54 16.75
C GLN A 97 5.07 7.17 15.35
N ILE A 98 4.47 8.37 15.20
CA ILE A 98 4.54 9.15 13.95
C ILE A 98 6.00 9.50 13.63
N ALA A 99 6.73 10.04 14.60
CA ALA A 99 8.14 10.39 14.42
C ALA A 99 9.01 9.16 14.12
N ALA A 100 8.72 8.02 14.76
CA ALA A 100 9.39 6.75 14.47
C ALA A 100 9.13 6.29 13.03
N ALA A 101 7.89 6.35 12.54
CA ALA A 101 7.55 5.99 11.17
C ALA A 101 8.25 6.88 10.14
N ILE A 102 8.32 8.19 10.40
CA ILE A 102 9.03 9.16 9.54
C ILE A 102 10.54 8.85 9.50
N ARG A 103 11.17 8.52 10.64
CA ARG A 103 12.58 8.10 10.67
C ARG A 103 12.82 6.79 9.92
N ARG A 104 11.90 5.81 10.03
CA ARG A 104 12.02 4.52 9.32
C ARG A 104 12.09 4.66 7.81
N VAL A 105 11.51 5.70 7.25
CA VAL A 105 11.57 5.99 5.81
C VAL A 105 12.70 6.96 5.42
N GLY A 106 13.60 7.29 6.35
CA GLY A 106 14.75 8.16 6.11
C GLY A 106 14.40 9.65 6.00
N LEU A 107 13.29 10.09 6.59
CA LEU A 107 12.94 11.50 6.71
C LEU A 107 13.20 12.01 8.14
N ASP A 108 13.47 13.31 8.28
CA ASP A 108 13.61 13.97 9.57
C ASP A 108 12.23 14.41 10.10
N PRO A 109 11.75 13.87 11.24
CA PRO A 109 10.49 14.29 11.83
C PRO A 109 10.49 15.75 12.32
N LEU A 110 11.65 16.34 12.54
CA LEU A 110 11.78 17.74 12.96
C LEU A 110 11.80 18.72 11.79
N MET A 111 11.74 18.22 10.56
CA MET A 111 11.77 19.05 9.36
C MET A 111 10.60 20.03 9.32
N LYS A 112 10.92 21.33 9.32
CA LYS A 112 9.94 22.43 9.27
C LYS A 112 9.44 22.74 7.84
N LYS A 113 10.05 22.13 6.81
CA LYS A 113 9.70 22.34 5.41
C LYS A 113 8.28 21.81 5.16
N PRO A 114 7.38 22.60 4.53
CA PRO A 114 6.04 22.13 4.19
C PRO A 114 6.09 21.08 3.06
N VAL A 115 5.16 20.12 3.06
CA VAL A 115 5.12 18.99 2.12
C VAL A 115 4.98 19.43 0.65
N GLY A 116 4.35 20.56 0.40
CA GLY A 116 4.30 21.16 -0.95
C GLY A 116 5.69 21.45 -1.56
N LYS A 117 6.72 21.61 -0.71
CA LYS A 117 8.12 21.81 -1.15
C LYS A 117 8.95 20.52 -1.14
N TYR A 118 8.36 19.35 -0.82
CA TYR A 118 9.05 18.07 -0.87
C TYR A 118 9.32 17.65 -2.33
N SER A 119 10.44 16.95 -2.54
CA SER A 119 10.65 16.23 -3.80
C SER A 119 9.62 15.10 -3.95
N LEU A 120 9.48 14.55 -5.15
CA LEU A 120 8.62 13.39 -5.38
C LEU A 120 9.02 12.23 -4.44
N GLY A 121 10.31 11.91 -4.36
CA GLY A 121 10.81 10.86 -3.48
C GLY A 121 10.54 11.13 -1.98
N MET A 122 10.63 12.37 -1.52
CA MET A 122 10.26 12.72 -0.13
C MET A 122 8.76 12.52 0.13
N ARG A 123 7.90 12.89 -0.81
CA ARG A 123 6.45 12.66 -0.70
C ARG A 123 6.14 11.16 -0.69
N GLN A 124 6.83 10.40 -1.53
CA GLN A 124 6.67 8.94 -1.58
C GLN A 124 7.08 8.29 -0.25
N ARG A 125 8.24 8.65 0.28
CA ARG A 125 8.69 8.21 1.62
C ARG A 125 7.68 8.57 2.72
N LEU A 126 7.14 9.78 2.69
CA LEU A 126 6.10 10.18 3.66
C LEU A 126 4.81 9.35 3.51
N GLY A 127 4.43 8.97 2.28
CA GLY A 127 3.32 8.05 2.01
C GLY A 127 3.55 6.66 2.62
N ILE A 128 4.79 6.14 2.50
CA ILE A 128 5.15 4.87 3.15
C ILE A 128 5.09 5.02 4.69
N ALA A 129 5.58 6.14 5.25
CA ALA A 129 5.47 6.41 6.69
C ALA A 129 4.01 6.43 7.15
N GLN A 130 3.13 7.07 6.39
CA GLN A 130 1.68 7.07 6.63
C GLN A 130 1.12 5.65 6.67
N ALA A 131 1.48 4.82 5.69
CA ALA A 131 0.96 3.47 5.59
C ALA A 131 1.37 2.58 6.77
N ILE A 132 2.57 2.80 7.34
CA ILE A 132 3.12 1.93 8.40
C ILE A 132 2.96 2.48 9.82
N MET A 133 2.59 3.74 10.01
CA MET A 133 2.64 4.42 11.31
C MET A 133 1.74 3.81 12.39
N GLU A 134 0.63 3.19 12.02
CA GLU A 134 -0.31 2.53 12.93
C GLU A 134 -0.04 1.01 13.11
N ASP A 135 1.12 0.53 12.65
CA ASP A 135 1.53 -0.88 12.70
C ASP A 135 0.50 -1.86 12.11
N PRO A 136 0.04 -1.66 10.86
CA PRO A 136 -1.02 -2.47 10.27
C PRO A 136 -0.58 -3.91 10.04
N ALA A 137 -1.57 -4.84 10.06
CA ALA A 137 -1.35 -6.25 9.70
C ALA A 137 -1.38 -6.48 8.19
N LEU A 138 -2.11 -5.64 7.46
CA LEU A 138 -2.23 -5.66 6.00
C LEU A 138 -1.76 -4.33 5.42
N LEU A 139 -0.90 -4.41 4.41
CA LEU A 139 -0.42 -3.26 3.64
C LEU A 139 -0.84 -3.40 2.18
N ILE A 140 -1.37 -2.34 1.59
CA ILE A 140 -1.66 -2.24 0.16
C ILE A 140 -0.85 -1.08 -0.39
N LEU A 141 0.11 -1.40 -1.26
CA LEU A 141 1.11 -0.47 -1.76
C LEU A 141 1.05 -0.43 -3.30
N ASP A 142 0.46 0.63 -3.83
CA ASP A 142 0.39 0.87 -5.28
C ASP A 142 1.57 1.76 -5.69
N GLU A 143 2.52 1.20 -6.43
CA GLU A 143 3.75 1.86 -6.92
C GLU A 143 4.56 2.57 -5.81
N PRO A 144 4.84 1.92 -4.66
CA PRO A 144 5.40 2.60 -3.49
C PRO A 144 6.83 3.11 -3.69
N LEU A 145 7.57 2.58 -4.67
CA LEU A 145 8.97 2.94 -4.92
C LEU A 145 9.14 3.96 -6.06
N ASN A 146 8.03 4.40 -6.65
CA ASN A 146 8.04 5.32 -7.78
C ASN A 146 8.62 6.68 -7.39
N GLY A 147 9.52 7.23 -8.22
CA GLY A 147 10.15 8.53 -7.98
C GLY A 147 11.25 8.55 -6.92
N LEU A 148 11.66 7.38 -6.41
CA LEU A 148 12.84 7.24 -5.57
C LEU A 148 14.10 7.07 -6.44
N ASP A 149 15.21 7.57 -5.93
CA ASP A 149 16.52 7.28 -6.50
C ASP A 149 16.99 5.84 -6.16
N LYS A 150 18.09 5.38 -6.76
CA LYS A 150 18.60 4.01 -6.55
C LYS A 150 18.88 3.68 -5.08
N HIS A 151 19.30 4.66 -4.29
CA HIS A 151 19.56 4.46 -2.86
C HIS A 151 18.23 4.34 -2.11
N GLY A 152 17.29 5.24 -2.35
CA GLY A 152 15.95 5.22 -1.77
C GLY A 152 15.18 3.94 -2.08
N VAL A 153 15.27 3.44 -3.32
CA VAL A 153 14.67 2.13 -3.69
C VAL A 153 15.23 1.01 -2.82
N ARG A 154 16.56 0.93 -2.66
CA ARG A 154 17.18 -0.12 -1.81
C ARG A 154 16.73 -0.04 -0.36
N GLU A 155 16.72 1.16 0.23
CA GLU A 155 16.27 1.36 1.61
C GLU A 155 14.81 0.94 1.80
N MET A 156 13.92 1.34 0.88
CA MET A 156 12.50 1.01 1.00
C MET A 156 12.22 -0.48 0.71
N ARG A 157 12.97 -1.13 -0.17
CA ARG A 157 12.91 -2.59 -0.34
C ARG A 157 13.28 -3.32 0.95
N GLN A 158 14.35 -2.89 1.63
CA GLN A 158 14.73 -3.45 2.94
C GLN A 158 13.65 -3.23 3.99
N LEU A 159 13.05 -2.05 4.02
CA LEU A 159 11.93 -1.76 4.92
C LEU A 159 10.74 -2.69 4.65
N ILE A 160 10.34 -2.89 3.39
CA ILE A 160 9.22 -3.76 3.00
C ILE A 160 9.52 -5.22 3.38
N LYS A 161 10.74 -5.73 3.13
CA LYS A 161 11.17 -7.06 3.59
C LYS A 161 11.08 -7.21 5.11
N GLY A 162 11.57 -6.22 5.85
CA GLY A 162 11.49 -6.25 7.32
C GLY A 162 10.05 -6.19 7.84
N LEU A 163 9.12 -5.58 7.12
CA LEU A 163 7.69 -5.62 7.46
C LEU A 163 7.11 -7.04 7.25
N LYS A 164 7.47 -7.73 6.17
CA LYS A 164 7.12 -9.13 5.95
C LYS A 164 7.66 -10.02 7.08
N GLU A 165 8.94 -9.86 7.45
CA GLU A 165 9.58 -10.61 8.53
C GLU A 165 8.86 -10.42 9.89
N GLN A 166 8.18 -9.29 10.08
CA GLN A 166 7.31 -9.02 11.22
C GLN A 166 5.91 -9.66 11.07
N GLY A 167 5.69 -10.47 10.05
CA GLY A 167 4.42 -11.16 9.79
C GLY A 167 3.35 -10.32 9.10
N LYS A 168 3.71 -9.15 8.54
CA LYS A 168 2.76 -8.32 7.78
C LYS A 168 2.45 -8.96 6.43
N THR A 169 1.20 -8.87 6.01
CA THR A 169 0.77 -9.25 4.65
C THR A 169 0.83 -8.00 3.77
N ILE A 170 1.41 -8.10 2.59
CA ILE A 170 1.63 -6.95 1.72
C ILE A 170 1.13 -7.27 0.31
N LEU A 171 0.20 -6.47 -0.19
CA LEU A 171 -0.17 -6.44 -1.61
C LEU A 171 0.62 -5.30 -2.27
N LEU A 172 1.48 -5.65 -3.23
CA LEU A 172 2.38 -4.72 -3.90
C LEU A 172 2.07 -4.67 -5.39
N ALA A 173 1.61 -3.52 -5.89
CA ALA A 173 1.61 -3.29 -7.33
C ALA A 173 2.89 -2.55 -7.72
N SER A 174 3.56 -3.02 -8.74
CA SER A 174 4.70 -2.35 -9.37
C SER A 174 4.80 -2.72 -10.84
N HIS A 175 5.22 -1.77 -11.66
CA HIS A 175 5.60 -1.99 -13.05
C HIS A 175 7.11 -2.26 -13.20
N ASN A 176 7.88 -2.14 -12.13
CA ASN A 176 9.32 -2.42 -12.11
C ASN A 176 9.55 -3.90 -11.77
N GLN A 177 10.04 -4.67 -12.77
CA GLN A 177 10.31 -6.09 -12.61
C GLN A 177 11.31 -6.38 -11.48
N GLY A 178 12.30 -5.51 -11.26
CA GLY A 178 13.27 -5.65 -10.17
C GLY A 178 12.64 -5.57 -8.78
N ASP A 179 11.56 -4.78 -8.59
CA ASP A 179 10.83 -4.72 -7.32
C ASP A 179 10.06 -6.02 -7.09
N ILE A 180 9.41 -6.52 -8.14
CA ILE A 180 8.64 -7.76 -8.11
C ILE A 180 9.53 -8.97 -7.83
N ASP A 181 10.68 -9.05 -8.52
CA ASP A 181 11.61 -10.19 -8.38
C ASP A 181 12.29 -10.21 -7.01
N GLU A 182 12.58 -9.03 -6.46
CA GLU A 182 13.29 -8.94 -5.19
C GLU A 182 12.37 -9.04 -3.96
N LEU A 183 11.10 -8.62 -4.08
CA LEU A 183 10.22 -8.47 -2.92
C LEU A 183 9.14 -9.55 -2.83
N CYS A 184 8.58 -10.00 -3.98
CA CYS A 184 7.33 -10.73 -3.97
C CYS A 184 7.52 -12.25 -3.85
N ASP A 185 6.78 -12.87 -2.93
CA ASP A 185 6.72 -14.33 -2.77
C ASP A 185 5.81 -14.95 -3.85
N THR A 186 4.71 -14.29 -4.17
CA THR A 186 3.80 -14.70 -5.23
C THR A 186 3.53 -13.54 -6.19
N VAL A 187 3.23 -13.82 -7.44
CA VAL A 187 2.93 -12.78 -8.44
C VAL A 187 1.69 -13.15 -9.22
N CYS A 188 0.75 -12.23 -9.28
CA CYS A 188 -0.43 -12.28 -10.14
C CYS A 188 -0.32 -11.22 -11.23
N GLU A 189 -0.69 -11.59 -12.44
CA GLU A 189 -0.86 -10.66 -13.55
C GLU A 189 -2.32 -10.25 -13.68
N MET A 190 -2.54 -8.94 -13.82
CA MET A 190 -3.83 -8.36 -14.19
C MET A 190 -3.78 -7.96 -15.65
N ASP A 191 -4.63 -8.56 -16.47
CA ASP A 191 -4.82 -8.18 -17.86
C ASP A 191 -6.31 -8.01 -18.20
N ALA A 192 -6.67 -6.84 -18.70
CA ALA A 192 -8.03 -6.47 -19.09
C ALA A 192 -9.12 -6.91 -18.06
N GLY A 193 -8.82 -6.76 -16.77
CA GLY A 193 -9.72 -7.08 -15.66
C GLY A 193 -9.73 -8.55 -15.22
N VAL A 194 -8.90 -9.39 -15.82
CA VAL A 194 -8.71 -10.80 -15.43
C VAL A 194 -7.42 -10.92 -14.63
N MET A 195 -7.44 -11.70 -13.54
CA MET A 195 -6.26 -11.99 -12.73
C MET A 195 -5.79 -13.42 -12.94
N THR A 196 -4.51 -13.61 -13.23
CA THR A 196 -3.87 -14.91 -13.39
C THR A 196 -2.64 -15.01 -12.50
N MET A 197 -2.46 -16.13 -11.80
CA MET A 197 -1.23 -16.42 -11.06
C MET A 197 -0.11 -16.76 -12.06
N ILE A 198 1.01 -16.07 -11.98
CA ILE A 198 2.18 -16.28 -12.84
C ILE A 198 3.42 -16.74 -12.09
N ARG A 199 3.47 -16.54 -10.77
CA ARG A 199 4.54 -17.06 -9.90
C ARG A 199 4.00 -17.39 -8.52
N GLU A 200 4.30 -18.59 -8.06
CA GLU A 200 4.06 -19.05 -6.68
C GLU A 200 5.39 -19.57 -6.13
N GLU A 201 5.74 -19.20 -4.91
CA GLU A 201 6.94 -19.72 -4.27
C GLU A 201 6.73 -21.23 -4.04
N SER A 202 7.60 -22.05 -4.64
CA SER A 202 7.60 -23.50 -4.36
C SER A 202 8.02 -23.69 -2.90
N ILE A 203 7.19 -24.38 -2.13
CA ILE A 203 7.44 -24.78 -0.74
C ILE A 203 8.66 -25.68 -0.67
#